data_7cc17cea3fd9291b32048e805231b273
#
_entry.id   7cc17cea3fd9291b32048e805231b273
#
_cell.length_a   1.000
_cell.length_b   1.000
_cell.length_c   1.000
_cell.angle_alpha   90.00
_cell.angle_beta   90.00
_cell.angle_gamma   90.00
#
_symmetry.space_group_name_H-M   'P 1'
#
loop_
_entity.id
_entity.type
_entity.pdbx_description
1 polymer ?
#
loop_
_entity_poly.entity_id
_entity_poly.type
_entity_poly.pdbx_seq_one_letter_code
_entity_poly.pdbx_strand_id
1 'polypeptide(L)'
;MINSKTKLWACLVIFLIAVGVCAQDHRHSPAGQPADKSHANCPMMQPDKSSDSAHSEGHTAHLDDVNARGEKAMGFSQNATTHHFLLSPEGGIIQVETNEPNDKANRQNIREHLKHIAAMFGAGNFNIPMLVHNQVPPGVMTMEQLKGKITFAYEETGQGGRVRISTTDREALAAVHEFLRFQIKDHQTGDSLEMTPR
;
A
#
# COMPACT_ATOMS: atom_id res chain seq x y z
N MET A 1 41.59 39.20 11.84
CA MET A 1 40.67 40.33 11.54
C MET A 1 39.27 39.77 11.44
N ILE A 2 38.45 40.26 12.31
CA ILE A 2 37.07 39.93 12.64
C ILE A 2 36.14 40.38 11.52
N ASN A 3 35.13 39.59 11.13
CA ASN A 3 33.81 40.17 10.97
C ASN A 3 32.65 39.15 11.03
N SER A 4 31.96 39.27 12.08
CA SER A 4 30.63 38.78 12.43
C SER A 4 29.57 39.51 11.62
N LYS A 5 28.52 38.81 11.15
CA LYS A 5 27.16 39.38 11.01
C LYS A 5 26.10 38.28 11.06
N THR A 6 25.61 38.02 12.24
CA THR A 6 24.32 37.49 12.59
C THR A 6 23.18 38.29 11.95
N LYS A 7 22.20 37.62 11.34
CA LYS A 7 20.85 38.18 11.15
C LYS A 7 19.80 37.14 11.57
N LEU A 8 19.29 37.40 12.79
CA LEU A 8 18.00 36.88 13.27
C LEU A 8 16.88 37.45 12.38
N TRP A 9 15.99 36.58 11.93
CA TRP A 9 14.66 37.01 11.52
C TRP A 9 13.64 36.08 12.19
N ALA A 10 13.04 36.63 13.25
CA ALA A 10 11.84 36.09 13.88
C ALA A 10 10.64 36.71 13.16
N CYS A 11 9.82 35.86 12.51
CA CYS A 11 8.48 36.25 12.10
C CYS A 11 7.47 35.40 12.88
N LEU A 12 6.93 36.05 13.89
CA LEU A 12 5.79 35.61 14.68
C LEU A 12 4.52 35.88 13.86
N VAL A 13 3.82 34.85 13.41
CA VAL A 13 2.47 34.99 12.83
C VAL A 13 1.48 34.32 13.76
N ILE A 14 0.75 35.14 14.50
CA ILE A 14 -0.38 34.76 15.34
C ILE A 14 -1.60 34.67 14.43
N PHE A 15 -2.17 33.47 14.24
CA PHE A 15 -3.48 33.29 13.60
C PHE A 15 -4.52 32.94 14.67
N LEU A 16 -5.41 33.87 14.92
CA LEU A 16 -6.62 33.70 15.71
C LEU A 16 -7.62 32.85 14.91
N ILE A 17 -8.01 31.71 15.44
CA ILE A 17 -9.05 30.87 14.87
C ILE A 17 -10.34 31.13 15.65
N ALA A 18 -11.31 31.65 14.93
CA ALA A 18 -12.68 31.82 15.40
C ALA A 18 -13.40 30.45 15.44
N VAL A 19 -13.99 30.18 16.60
CA VAL A 19 -14.82 28.99 16.85
C VAL A 19 -16.21 29.25 16.28
N GLY A 20 -16.60 28.46 15.28
CA GLY A 20 -17.96 28.38 14.77
C GLY A 20 -18.63 27.10 15.26
N VAL A 21 -19.45 27.22 16.29
CA VAL A 21 -20.35 26.15 16.77
C VAL A 21 -21.61 26.16 15.89
N CYS A 22 -21.88 25.05 15.19
CA CYS A 22 -23.20 24.78 14.63
C CYS A 22 -23.72 23.48 15.22
N ALA A 23 -24.65 23.63 16.17
CA ALA A 23 -25.50 22.56 16.69
C ALA A 23 -26.66 22.36 15.71
N GLN A 24 -26.92 21.13 15.29
CA GLN A 24 -28.21 20.74 14.70
C GLN A 24 -28.75 19.49 15.39
N ASP A 25 -29.77 19.78 16.16
CA ASP A 25 -30.68 18.90 16.86
C ASP A 25 -31.69 18.34 15.84
N HIS A 26 -31.86 17.04 15.74
CA HIS A 26 -33.04 16.42 15.15
C HIS A 26 -33.55 15.26 16.00
N ARG A 27 -34.57 15.59 16.76
CA ARG A 27 -35.48 14.65 17.42
C ARG A 27 -36.40 14.00 16.38
N HIS A 28 -36.73 12.78 16.57
CA HIS A 28 -38.04 12.17 16.87
C HIS A 28 -38.23 10.82 16.19
N SER A 29 -38.32 9.79 17.02
CA SER A 29 -39.28 8.67 16.87
C SER A 29 -40.70 9.14 17.17
N PRO A 30 -41.83 8.36 16.99
CA PRO A 30 -41.90 6.91 17.17
C PRO A 30 -42.94 6.13 16.32
N ALA A 31 -42.90 4.80 16.48
CA ALA A 31 -44.01 3.85 16.63
C ALA A 31 -44.93 3.47 15.46
N GLY A 32 -45.10 2.16 15.30
CA GLY A 32 -46.25 1.53 14.69
C GLY A 32 -46.02 0.16 14.09
N GLN A 33 -46.05 -0.93 14.91
CA GLN A 33 -46.39 -2.27 14.42
C GLN A 33 -47.93 -2.37 14.25
N PRO A 34 -48.42 -3.30 13.40
CA PRO A 34 -48.62 -4.67 13.87
C PRO A 34 -48.31 -5.78 12.84
N ALA A 35 -48.16 -6.97 13.39
CA ALA A 35 -47.94 -8.24 12.73
C ALA A 35 -49.14 -8.66 11.87
N ASP A 36 -48.85 -9.32 10.75
CA ASP A 36 -49.76 -10.30 10.19
C ASP A 36 -49.00 -11.58 9.76
N LYS A 37 -49.54 -12.69 10.23
CA LYS A 37 -49.09 -14.05 9.97
C LYS A 37 -49.87 -14.58 8.78
N SER A 38 -49.17 -15.00 7.74
CA SER A 38 -49.70 -16.05 6.89
C SER A 38 -48.57 -16.90 6.31
N HIS A 39 -48.66 -18.15 6.70
CA HIS A 39 -47.87 -19.26 6.16
C HIS A 39 -48.29 -19.52 4.71
N ALA A 40 -47.33 -19.77 3.82
CA ALA A 40 -47.41 -20.99 2.99
C ALA A 40 -46.35 -20.97 1.91
N ASN A 41 -45.67 -22.12 1.79
CA ASN A 41 -45.11 -22.70 0.57
C ASN A 41 -43.78 -22.14 0.06
N CYS A 42 -42.67 -22.67 0.59
CA CYS A 42 -41.40 -22.65 -0.10
C CYS A 42 -41.30 -23.87 -1.08
N PRO A 43 -41.22 -23.64 -2.36
CA PRO A 43 -40.68 -24.68 -3.27
C PRO A 43 -39.18 -24.83 -3.00
N MET A 44 -38.70 -26.05 -2.88
CA MET A 44 -37.28 -26.40 -2.81
C MET A 44 -36.55 -25.80 -4.00
N MET A 45 -35.72 -24.80 -3.72
CA MET A 45 -34.81 -24.21 -4.69
C MET A 45 -33.56 -25.08 -4.77
N GLN A 46 -33.37 -25.71 -5.92
CA GLN A 46 -32.13 -26.43 -6.26
C GLN A 46 -30.96 -25.44 -6.23
N PRO A 47 -29.74 -25.85 -5.83
CA PRO A 47 -28.58 -24.96 -5.86
C PRO A 47 -28.21 -24.64 -7.31
N ASP A 48 -28.43 -23.40 -7.69
CA ASP A 48 -28.02 -22.83 -8.97
C ASP A 48 -26.49 -22.78 -9.03
N LYS A 49 -25.92 -23.52 -10.00
CA LYS A 49 -24.47 -23.56 -10.27
C LYS A 49 -24.00 -22.37 -11.11
N SER A 50 -24.38 -21.15 -10.77
CA SER A 50 -24.03 -19.97 -11.58
C SER A 50 -23.30 -18.84 -10.82
N SER A 51 -22.75 -19.11 -9.63
CA SER A 51 -22.07 -18.08 -8.84
C SER A 51 -20.55 -18.01 -8.96
N ASP A 52 -19.90 -18.95 -9.70
CA ASP A 52 -18.42 -18.94 -9.80
C ASP A 52 -17.87 -18.01 -10.89
N SER A 53 -18.67 -17.61 -11.88
CA SER A 53 -18.18 -16.76 -12.98
C SER A 53 -18.08 -15.28 -12.62
N ALA A 54 -18.98 -14.77 -11.78
CA ALA A 54 -19.00 -13.35 -11.41
C ALA A 54 -17.86 -12.94 -10.44
N HIS A 55 -17.34 -13.89 -9.63
CA HIS A 55 -16.21 -13.63 -8.74
C HIS A 55 -14.86 -13.58 -9.49
N SER A 56 -14.72 -14.32 -10.59
CA SER A 56 -13.50 -14.33 -11.41
C SER A 56 -13.31 -13.03 -12.20
N GLU A 57 -14.39 -12.47 -12.75
CA GLU A 57 -14.31 -11.22 -13.55
C GLU A 57 -13.95 -9.99 -12.69
N GLY A 58 -14.42 -9.91 -11.45
CA GLY A 58 -14.09 -8.82 -10.53
C GLY A 58 -12.62 -8.81 -10.09
N HIS A 59 -12.01 -9.98 -9.93
CA HIS A 59 -10.61 -10.12 -9.55
C HIS A 59 -9.65 -9.75 -10.68
N THR A 60 -9.96 -10.15 -11.91
CA THR A 60 -9.13 -9.79 -13.08
C THR A 60 -9.19 -8.30 -13.36
N ALA A 61 -10.37 -7.67 -13.32
CA ALA A 61 -10.52 -6.24 -13.53
C ALA A 61 -9.75 -5.41 -12.47
N HIS A 62 -9.77 -5.82 -11.21
CA HIS A 62 -8.99 -5.14 -10.15
C HIS A 62 -7.48 -5.23 -10.42
N LEU A 63 -6.97 -6.41 -10.77
CA LEU A 63 -5.55 -6.60 -11.07
C LEU A 63 -5.11 -5.79 -12.29
N ASP A 64 -5.93 -5.73 -13.34
CA ASP A 64 -5.67 -4.92 -14.53
C ASP A 64 -5.58 -3.44 -14.18
N ASP A 65 -6.45 -2.94 -13.31
CA ASP A 65 -6.42 -1.56 -12.83
C ASP A 65 -5.17 -1.25 -11.99
N VAL A 66 -4.76 -2.17 -11.10
CA VAL A 66 -3.52 -2.07 -10.31
C VAL A 66 -2.31 -2.02 -11.24
N ASN A 67 -2.25 -2.92 -12.21
CA ASN A 67 -1.17 -2.99 -13.19
C ASN A 67 -1.08 -1.72 -14.04
N ALA A 68 -2.21 -1.21 -14.56
CA ALA A 68 -2.24 0.00 -15.37
C ALA A 68 -1.79 1.25 -14.58
N ARG A 69 -2.22 1.40 -13.33
CA ARG A 69 -1.72 2.47 -12.45
C ARG A 69 -0.25 2.27 -12.11
N GLY A 70 0.16 1.01 -11.89
CA GLY A 70 1.53 0.62 -11.61
C GLY A 70 2.47 0.99 -12.76
N GLU A 71 2.19 0.60 -13.99
CA GLU A 71 3.00 0.96 -15.17
C GLU A 71 3.21 2.47 -15.30
N LYS A 72 2.13 3.23 -15.09
CA LYS A 72 2.19 4.70 -15.15
C LYS A 72 3.03 5.30 -14.03
N ALA A 73 3.00 4.72 -12.83
CA ALA A 73 3.72 5.22 -11.67
C ALA A 73 5.19 4.78 -11.64
N MET A 74 5.50 3.58 -12.16
CA MET A 74 6.82 2.97 -12.09
C MET A 74 7.66 3.19 -13.36
N GLY A 75 7.03 3.43 -14.51
CA GLY A 75 7.71 3.67 -15.78
C GLY A 75 8.27 2.43 -16.48
N PHE A 76 7.80 1.22 -16.11
CA PHE A 76 8.12 -0.04 -16.76
C PHE A 76 6.91 -0.97 -16.80
N SER A 77 6.92 -1.93 -17.74
CA SER A 77 5.80 -2.83 -17.93
C SER A 77 5.73 -3.94 -16.87
N GLN A 78 4.56 -4.10 -16.27
CA GLN A 78 4.27 -5.19 -15.33
C GLN A 78 4.39 -6.57 -16.01
N ASN A 79 4.02 -6.67 -17.29
CA ASN A 79 4.08 -7.92 -18.04
C ASN A 79 5.52 -8.33 -18.43
N ALA A 80 6.45 -7.37 -18.46
CA ALA A 80 7.86 -7.60 -18.77
C ALA A 80 8.74 -7.80 -17.52
N THR A 81 8.12 -7.74 -16.33
CA THR A 81 8.82 -7.77 -15.05
C THR A 81 8.13 -8.70 -14.06
N THR A 82 8.89 -9.20 -13.10
CA THR A 82 8.36 -9.98 -11.98
C THR A 82 8.61 -9.23 -10.67
N HIS A 83 7.57 -9.12 -9.85
CA HIS A 83 7.62 -8.54 -8.52
C HIS A 83 7.62 -9.63 -7.47
N HIS A 84 8.44 -9.46 -6.44
CA HIS A 84 8.47 -10.29 -5.25
C HIS A 84 8.40 -9.44 -3.99
N PHE A 85 7.58 -9.88 -3.05
CA PHE A 85 7.45 -9.30 -1.72
C PHE A 85 7.73 -10.40 -0.69
N LEU A 86 8.89 -10.32 -0.06
CA LEU A 86 9.36 -11.40 0.82
C LEU A 86 9.40 -10.93 2.26
N LEU A 87 8.79 -11.70 3.16
CA LEU A 87 8.84 -11.43 4.58
C LEU A 87 10.11 -12.04 5.21
N SER A 88 10.73 -11.31 6.14
CA SER A 88 11.86 -11.82 6.93
C SER A 88 11.72 -11.47 8.41
N PRO A 89 12.46 -12.13 9.31
CA PRO A 89 12.40 -11.86 10.76
C PRO A 89 12.74 -10.40 11.12
N GLU A 90 13.41 -9.66 10.26
CA GLU A 90 13.88 -8.29 10.51
C GLU A 90 13.11 -7.25 9.70
N GLY A 91 12.13 -7.67 8.87
CA GLY A 91 11.36 -6.81 7.97
C GLY A 91 10.99 -7.53 6.69
N GLY A 92 11.68 -7.24 5.57
CA GLY A 92 11.44 -7.94 4.32
C GLY A 92 12.12 -7.32 3.11
N ILE A 93 11.66 -7.72 1.92
CA ILE A 93 12.27 -7.32 0.65
C ILE A 93 11.15 -7.02 -0.34
N ILE A 94 11.31 -5.92 -1.08
CA ILE A 94 10.61 -5.63 -2.33
C ILE A 94 11.63 -5.83 -3.43
N GLN A 95 11.44 -6.79 -4.34
CA GLN A 95 12.33 -7.08 -5.45
C GLN A 95 11.58 -7.01 -6.76
N VAL A 96 12.20 -6.41 -7.77
CA VAL A 96 11.65 -6.36 -9.13
C VAL A 96 12.78 -6.71 -10.10
N GLU A 97 12.48 -7.61 -11.02
CA GLU A 97 13.42 -8.07 -12.03
C GLU A 97 12.77 -8.15 -13.40
N THR A 98 13.55 -7.96 -14.45
CA THR A 98 13.07 -8.19 -15.83
C THR A 98 12.92 -9.69 -16.09
N ASN A 99 11.86 -10.08 -16.81
CA ASN A 99 11.65 -11.47 -17.21
C ASN A 99 12.71 -11.91 -18.23
N GLU A 100 13.14 -10.98 -19.09
CA GLU A 100 14.14 -11.24 -20.12
C GLU A 100 15.51 -10.68 -19.71
N PRO A 101 16.60 -11.51 -19.69
CA PRO A 101 17.92 -11.07 -19.27
C PRO A 101 18.51 -9.92 -20.10
N ASN A 102 18.09 -9.79 -21.35
CA ASN A 102 18.56 -8.77 -22.28
C ASN A 102 17.74 -7.47 -22.28
N ASP A 103 16.67 -7.39 -21.49
CA ASP A 103 15.85 -6.17 -21.38
C ASP A 103 16.56 -5.10 -20.54
N LYS A 104 17.49 -4.41 -21.19
CA LYS A 104 18.29 -3.36 -20.54
C LYS A 104 17.45 -2.14 -20.17
N ALA A 105 16.40 -1.83 -20.95
CA ALA A 105 15.59 -0.65 -20.74
C ALA A 105 14.75 -0.80 -19.46
N ASN A 106 13.95 -1.88 -19.34
CA ASN A 106 13.18 -2.11 -18.13
C ASN A 106 14.08 -2.32 -16.91
N ARG A 107 15.21 -3.01 -17.04
CA ARG A 107 16.17 -3.15 -15.94
C ARG A 107 16.68 -1.81 -15.41
N GLN A 108 17.00 -0.86 -16.30
CA GLN A 108 17.41 0.48 -15.87
C GLN A 108 16.27 1.23 -15.16
N ASN A 109 15.08 1.20 -15.73
CA ASN A 109 13.90 1.83 -15.13
C ASN A 109 13.56 1.24 -13.75
N ILE A 110 13.63 -0.09 -13.58
CA ILE A 110 13.48 -0.77 -12.30
C ILE A 110 14.47 -0.23 -11.26
N ARG A 111 15.75 -0.13 -11.64
CA ARG A 111 16.80 0.34 -10.72
C ARG A 111 16.58 1.77 -10.27
N GLU A 112 16.22 2.65 -11.19
CA GLU A 112 15.92 4.05 -10.89
C GLU A 112 14.67 4.16 -9.99
N HIS A 113 13.61 3.42 -10.33
CA HIS A 113 12.39 3.38 -9.54
C HIS A 113 12.64 2.89 -8.10
N LEU A 114 13.33 1.76 -7.92
CA LEU A 114 13.57 1.20 -6.58
C LEU A 114 14.52 2.05 -5.73
N LYS A 115 15.48 2.76 -6.33
CA LYS A 115 16.27 3.79 -5.64
C LYS A 115 15.37 4.90 -5.12
N HIS A 116 14.43 5.35 -5.97
CA HIS A 116 13.46 6.37 -5.60
C HIS A 116 12.52 5.90 -4.49
N ILE A 117 11.99 4.67 -4.59
CA ILE A 117 11.16 4.05 -3.56
C ILE A 117 11.88 3.99 -2.20
N ALA A 118 13.12 3.52 -2.18
CA ALA A 118 13.89 3.45 -0.94
C ALA A 118 14.04 4.84 -0.28
N ALA A 119 14.30 5.87 -1.07
CA ALA A 119 14.42 7.24 -0.58
C ALA A 119 13.08 7.80 -0.08
N MET A 120 11.98 7.60 -0.84
CA MET A 120 10.64 8.05 -0.46
C MET A 120 10.17 7.39 0.83
N PHE A 121 10.26 6.07 0.92
CA PHE A 121 9.83 5.32 2.10
C PHE A 121 10.67 5.70 3.33
N GLY A 122 11.98 5.88 3.17
CA GLY A 122 12.85 6.40 4.23
C GLY A 122 12.46 7.80 4.72
N ALA A 123 11.89 8.63 3.85
CA ALA A 123 11.30 9.93 4.21
C ALA A 123 9.88 9.82 4.80
N GLY A 124 9.27 8.63 4.81
CA GLY A 124 7.89 8.40 5.23
C GLY A 124 6.86 8.75 4.16
N ASN A 125 7.25 8.77 2.88
CA ASN A 125 6.36 9.07 1.78
C ASN A 125 5.96 7.77 1.06
N PHE A 126 4.69 7.38 1.19
CA PHE A 126 4.10 6.18 0.61
C PHE A 126 3.05 6.51 -0.47
N ASN A 127 3.15 7.67 -1.12
CA ASN A 127 2.18 8.10 -2.13
C ASN A 127 2.10 7.15 -3.34
N ILE A 128 3.22 6.53 -3.74
CA ILE A 128 3.24 5.61 -4.89
C ILE A 128 2.39 4.37 -4.62
N PRO A 129 2.59 3.57 -3.55
CA PRO A 129 1.70 2.46 -3.28
C PRO A 129 0.25 2.88 -3.04
N MET A 130 -0.01 4.03 -2.41
CA MET A 130 -1.37 4.55 -2.26
C MET A 130 -2.03 4.84 -3.61
N LEU A 131 -1.29 5.41 -4.58
CA LEU A 131 -1.77 5.67 -5.93
C LEU A 131 -2.03 4.36 -6.70
N VAL A 132 -1.08 3.42 -6.65
CA VAL A 132 -1.18 2.13 -7.36
C VAL A 132 -2.40 1.35 -6.89
N HIS A 133 -2.61 1.26 -5.60
CA HIS A 133 -3.70 0.49 -4.99
C HIS A 133 -5.02 1.26 -4.84
N ASN A 134 -5.03 2.58 -5.13
CA ASN A 134 -6.17 3.48 -4.94
C ASN A 134 -6.75 3.41 -3.51
N GLN A 135 -5.91 3.14 -2.53
CA GLN A 135 -6.22 3.08 -1.10
C GLN A 135 -4.94 3.22 -0.27
N VAL A 136 -5.10 3.40 1.03
CA VAL A 136 -3.97 3.33 1.98
C VAL A 136 -3.70 1.86 2.30
N PRO A 137 -2.56 1.28 1.87
CA PRO A 137 -2.24 -0.10 2.21
C PRO A 137 -2.10 -0.29 3.73
N PRO A 138 -2.52 -1.45 4.27
CA PRO A 138 -2.29 -1.80 5.67
C PRO A 138 -0.83 -1.60 6.09
N GLY A 139 -0.61 -1.15 7.31
CA GLY A 139 0.72 -0.88 7.87
C GLY A 139 1.32 0.48 7.50
N VAL A 140 0.90 1.13 6.39
CA VAL A 140 1.49 2.39 5.90
C VAL A 140 1.48 3.49 6.94
N MET A 141 0.35 3.74 7.60
CA MET A 141 0.24 4.81 8.61
C MET A 141 1.23 4.61 9.78
N THR A 142 1.40 3.39 10.24
CA THR A 142 2.37 3.05 11.28
C THR A 142 3.80 3.18 10.79
N MET A 143 4.09 2.71 9.57
CA MET A 143 5.42 2.86 8.95
C MET A 143 5.80 4.32 8.77
N GLU A 144 4.86 5.19 8.42
CA GLU A 144 5.06 6.63 8.30
C GLU A 144 5.37 7.29 9.65
N GLN A 145 4.62 6.92 10.70
CA GLN A 145 4.85 7.41 12.07
C GLN A 145 6.20 6.94 12.63
N LEU A 146 6.60 5.71 12.33
CA LEU A 146 7.81 5.07 12.81
C LEU A 146 8.98 5.10 11.79
N LYS A 147 8.92 5.95 10.77
CA LYS A 147 9.92 6.02 9.70
C LYS A 147 11.37 6.09 10.18
N GLY A 148 11.63 6.79 11.28
CA GLY A 148 12.98 6.89 11.87
C GLY A 148 13.49 5.59 12.51
N LYS A 149 12.64 4.55 12.62
CA LYS A 149 12.99 3.23 13.15
C LYS A 149 13.07 2.15 12.08
N ILE A 150 12.78 2.50 10.82
CA ILE A 150 12.79 1.57 9.69
C ILE A 150 13.88 2.00 8.72
N THR A 151 14.69 1.05 8.27
CA THR A 151 15.72 1.28 7.25
C THR A 151 15.25 0.69 5.93
N PHE A 152 15.37 1.48 4.86
CA PHE A 152 15.10 1.08 3.49
C PHE A 152 16.39 1.18 2.68
N ALA A 153 16.99 0.05 2.35
CA ALA A 153 18.26 -0.01 1.63
C ALA A 153 18.04 -0.57 0.22
N TYR A 154 18.41 0.24 -0.78
CA TYR A 154 18.41 -0.21 -2.16
C TYR A 154 19.65 -1.06 -2.46
N GLU A 155 19.47 -2.16 -3.20
CA GLU A 155 20.52 -3.03 -3.70
C GLU A 155 20.24 -3.40 -5.15
N GLU A 156 21.29 -3.40 -6.01
CA GLU A 156 21.17 -3.89 -7.38
C GLU A 156 21.16 -5.42 -7.44
N THR A 157 20.40 -5.97 -8.38
CA THR A 157 20.47 -7.38 -8.77
C THR A 157 20.91 -7.52 -10.23
N GLY A 158 21.14 -8.75 -10.66
CA GLY A 158 21.55 -9.01 -12.05
C GLY A 158 20.53 -8.52 -13.07
N GLN A 159 19.24 -8.65 -12.78
CA GLN A 159 18.14 -8.33 -13.70
C GLN A 159 17.25 -7.16 -13.22
N GLY A 160 17.63 -6.45 -12.18
CA GLY A 160 16.84 -5.34 -11.66
C GLY A 160 17.40 -4.78 -10.38
N GLY A 161 16.61 -4.83 -9.29
CA GLY A 161 16.99 -4.35 -7.99
C GLY A 161 16.06 -4.82 -6.89
N ARG A 162 16.42 -4.48 -5.65
CA ARG A 162 15.56 -4.71 -4.49
C ARG A 162 15.70 -3.61 -3.45
N VAL A 163 14.67 -3.44 -2.66
CA VAL A 163 14.68 -2.63 -1.44
C VAL A 163 14.58 -3.58 -0.25
N ARG A 164 15.63 -3.62 0.55
CA ARG A 164 15.64 -4.31 1.84
C ARG A 164 15.03 -3.40 2.88
N ILE A 165 14.04 -3.91 3.59
CA ILE A 165 13.37 -3.24 4.71
C ILE A 165 13.80 -3.91 6.00
N SER A 166 14.31 -3.15 6.97
CA SER A 166 14.73 -3.70 8.25
C SER A 166 14.40 -2.77 9.41
N THR A 167 14.06 -3.38 10.55
CA THR A 167 13.77 -2.68 11.81
C THR A 167 14.02 -3.62 13.00
N THR A 168 14.32 -3.03 14.16
CA THR A 168 14.36 -3.73 15.46
C THR A 168 13.14 -3.38 16.32
N ASP A 169 12.32 -2.44 15.88
CA ASP A 169 11.10 -2.05 16.57
C ASP A 169 9.96 -3.02 16.23
N ARG A 170 9.30 -3.55 17.25
CA ARG A 170 8.27 -4.60 17.08
C ARG A 170 7.01 -4.10 16.36
N GLU A 171 6.61 -2.86 16.63
CA GLU A 171 5.42 -2.26 16.02
C GLU A 171 5.70 -1.94 14.55
N ALA A 172 6.87 -1.37 14.24
CA ALA A 172 7.31 -1.14 12.89
C ALA A 172 7.43 -2.46 12.10
N LEU A 173 7.95 -3.53 12.72
CA LEU A 173 8.05 -4.86 12.09
C LEU A 173 6.68 -5.41 11.72
N ALA A 174 5.71 -5.33 12.63
CA ALA A 174 4.34 -5.76 12.37
C ALA A 174 3.74 -4.99 11.18
N ALA A 175 3.91 -3.67 11.17
CA ALA A 175 3.42 -2.81 10.09
C ALA A 175 4.08 -3.12 8.74
N VAL A 176 5.39 -3.37 8.70
CA VAL A 176 6.10 -3.81 7.48
C VAL A 176 5.54 -5.14 6.97
N HIS A 177 5.28 -6.10 7.86
CA HIS A 177 4.72 -7.39 7.47
C HIS A 177 3.28 -7.27 6.96
N GLU A 178 2.45 -6.41 7.56
CA GLU A 178 1.09 -6.12 7.06
C GLU A 178 1.14 -5.53 5.66
N PHE A 179 2.02 -4.56 5.45
CA PHE A 179 2.23 -3.93 4.16
C PHE A 179 2.67 -4.95 3.09
N LEU A 180 3.68 -5.78 3.38
CA LEU A 180 4.17 -6.77 2.41
C LEU A 180 3.13 -7.85 2.10
N ARG A 181 2.39 -8.35 3.10
CA ARG A 181 1.29 -9.32 2.87
C ARG A 181 0.18 -8.73 2.01
N PHE A 182 -0.12 -7.45 2.19
CA PHE A 182 -1.07 -6.75 1.34
C PHE A 182 -0.55 -6.71 -0.11
N GLN A 183 0.71 -6.31 -0.32
CA GLN A 183 1.33 -6.29 -1.66
C GLN A 183 1.27 -7.66 -2.35
N ILE A 184 1.62 -8.75 -1.64
CA ILE A 184 1.53 -10.12 -2.18
C ILE A 184 0.12 -10.43 -2.68
N LYS A 185 -0.89 -10.10 -1.89
CA LYS A 185 -2.30 -10.41 -2.21
C LYS A 185 -2.83 -9.55 -3.36
N ASP A 186 -2.55 -8.25 -3.33
CA ASP A 186 -3.13 -7.30 -4.27
C ASP A 186 -2.45 -7.38 -5.65
N HIS A 187 -1.14 -7.65 -5.70
CA HIS A 187 -0.40 -7.92 -6.93
C HIS A 187 -0.46 -9.40 -7.38
N GLN A 188 -1.02 -10.28 -6.57
CA GLN A 188 -1.13 -11.72 -6.84
C GLN A 188 0.21 -12.37 -7.23
N THR A 189 1.30 -11.99 -6.55
CA THR A 189 2.65 -12.44 -6.91
C THR A 189 2.90 -13.92 -6.64
N GLY A 190 2.07 -14.56 -5.81
CA GLY A 190 2.24 -15.97 -5.41
C GLY A 190 3.33 -16.18 -4.34
N ASP A 191 3.94 -15.12 -3.83
CA ASP A 191 4.91 -15.21 -2.75
C ASP A 191 4.26 -15.68 -1.44
N SER A 192 5.09 -16.29 -0.56
CA SER A 192 4.62 -16.77 0.73
C SER A 192 4.17 -15.63 1.66
N LEU A 193 3.02 -15.82 2.31
CA LEU A 193 2.55 -14.93 3.37
C LEU A 193 3.27 -15.17 4.72
N GLU A 194 4.07 -16.22 4.79
CA GLU A 194 4.86 -16.59 5.97
C GLU A 194 6.30 -16.10 5.81
N MET A 195 6.96 -15.88 6.96
CA MET A 195 8.37 -15.49 6.97
C MET A 195 9.25 -16.62 6.41
N THR A 196 10.16 -16.27 5.52
CA THR A 196 11.18 -17.21 5.05
C THR A 196 12.19 -17.46 6.19
N PRO A 197 12.39 -18.69 6.65
CA PRO A 197 13.48 -19.01 7.58
C PRO A 197 14.84 -18.66 6.96
N ARG A 198 15.79 -18.25 7.80
CA ARG A 198 17.19 -18.07 7.38
C ARG A 198 17.84 -19.40 7.06
#